data_37442f4abfa04e727db081cc75dda74a
#
_entry.id   37442f4abfa04e727db081cc75dda74a
#
_cell.length_a   1.000
_cell.length_b   1.000
_cell.length_c   1.000
_cell.angle_alpha   90.00
_cell.angle_beta   90.00
_cell.angle_gamma   90.00
#
_symmetry.space_group_name_H-M   'P 1'
#
loop_
_entity.id
_entity.type
_entity.pdbx_description
1 polymer ?
#
loop_
_entity_poly.entity_id
_entity_poly.type
_entity_poly.pdbx_seq_one_letter_code
_entity_poly.pdbx_strand_id
1 'polypeptide(L)'
;VILILILLSYSFFPGRECSVYMPILLIPPLMRILSTSLIGFQFIHTIIIINSLLILTAYLFIKNNKIPLKDIGISTGNVKWQLCIGATGILLGYTEYIILGEQIIGEVIFPTFIAYSFALFLFTGFSEELVFRGIILTNLKSVIGRNYALVFVSLVFTVMHIIWKNPLDILFVFFVALFYGYVFLKTKSLLGISMSHGL
;
A
#
# COMPACT_ATOMS: atom_id res chain seq x y z
N VAL A 1 -5.45 13.30 14.23
CA VAL A 1 -6.63 14.18 14.13
C VAL A 1 -6.29 15.46 13.38
N ILE A 2 -5.28 16.26 13.80
CA ILE A 2 -4.92 17.55 13.16
C ILE A 2 -4.66 17.42 11.66
N LEU A 3 -3.87 16.42 11.21
CA LEU A 3 -3.61 16.18 9.81
C LEU A 3 -4.92 15.90 9.02
N ILE A 4 -5.83 15.14 9.60
CA ILE A 4 -7.13 14.86 8.98
C ILE A 4 -7.94 16.14 8.80
N LEU A 5 -7.98 17.00 9.82
CA LEU A 5 -8.68 18.29 9.75
C LEU A 5 -8.08 19.23 8.69
N ILE A 6 -6.73 19.26 8.60
CA ILE A 6 -6.04 20.03 7.55
C ILE A 6 -6.39 19.51 6.17
N LEU A 7 -6.31 18.21 5.93
CA LEU A 7 -6.60 17.60 4.65
C LEU A 7 -8.09 17.76 4.26
N LEU A 8 -9.01 17.63 5.23
CA LEU A 8 -10.43 17.90 5.01
C LEU A 8 -10.66 19.37 4.65
N SER A 9 -10.04 20.32 5.37
CA SER A 9 -10.20 21.75 5.07
C SER A 9 -9.76 22.06 3.64
N TYR A 10 -8.67 21.48 3.15
CA TYR A 10 -8.22 21.65 1.77
C TYR A 10 -9.17 21.04 0.73
N SER A 11 -9.88 19.96 1.05
CA SER A 11 -10.83 19.32 0.14
C SER A 11 -12.09 20.18 -0.11
N PHE A 12 -12.40 21.13 0.78
CA PHE A 12 -13.54 22.03 0.65
C PHE A 12 -13.25 23.32 -0.16
N PHE A 13 -11.99 23.56 -0.57
CA PHE A 13 -11.66 24.74 -1.40
C PHE A 13 -11.70 24.39 -2.89
N PRO A 14 -12.81 24.67 -3.61
CA PRO A 14 -12.90 24.42 -5.04
C PRO A 14 -11.93 25.34 -5.80
N GLY A 15 -11.31 24.84 -6.85
CA GLY A 15 -10.51 25.62 -7.79
C GLY A 15 -8.99 25.49 -7.67
N ARG A 16 -8.45 24.69 -6.75
CA ARG A 16 -7.02 24.33 -6.73
C ARG A 16 -6.83 22.95 -7.35
N GLU A 17 -5.89 22.80 -8.29
CA GLU A 17 -5.59 21.50 -8.93
C GLU A 17 -5.32 20.39 -7.91
N CYS A 18 -4.76 20.73 -6.74
CA CYS A 18 -4.50 19.81 -5.64
C CYS A 18 -5.77 19.35 -4.90
N SER A 19 -6.91 20.06 -4.99
CA SER A 19 -8.10 19.76 -4.17
C SER A 19 -8.71 18.39 -4.48
N VAL A 20 -8.55 17.91 -5.71
CA VAL A 20 -9.04 16.58 -6.14
C VAL A 20 -8.24 15.45 -5.48
N TYR A 21 -6.95 15.64 -5.21
CA TYR A 21 -6.06 14.61 -4.71
C TYR A 21 -5.86 14.65 -3.19
N MET A 22 -6.18 15.77 -2.55
CA MET A 22 -6.07 15.91 -1.10
C MET A 22 -6.91 14.89 -0.32
N PRO A 23 -8.16 14.56 -0.71
CA PRO A 23 -8.95 13.55 0.00
C PRO A 23 -8.30 12.17 0.02
N ILE A 24 -7.49 11.82 -0.99
CA ILE A 24 -6.83 10.51 -1.02
C ILE A 24 -5.72 10.39 0.01
N LEU A 25 -5.09 11.49 0.41
CA LEU A 25 -4.10 11.52 1.47
C LEU A 25 -4.72 11.31 2.87
N LEU A 26 -6.06 11.36 2.98
CA LEU A 26 -6.78 10.97 4.20
C LEU A 26 -6.79 9.45 4.41
N ILE A 27 -6.65 8.67 3.35
CA ILE A 27 -6.78 7.21 3.42
C ILE A 27 -5.78 6.60 4.42
N PRO A 28 -4.46 6.87 4.36
CA PRO A 28 -3.51 6.30 5.31
C PRO A 28 -3.87 6.56 6.79
N PRO A 29 -4.11 7.80 7.23
CA PRO A 29 -4.44 8.05 8.63
C PRO A 29 -5.79 7.46 9.04
N LEU A 30 -6.78 7.38 8.15
CA LEU A 30 -8.06 6.74 8.44
C LEU A 30 -7.93 5.22 8.57
N MET A 31 -7.16 4.57 7.68
CA MET A 31 -6.80 3.16 7.82
C MET A 31 -6.16 2.88 9.17
N ARG A 32 -5.27 3.77 9.60
CA ARG A 32 -4.58 3.60 10.88
C ARG A 32 -5.54 3.69 12.07
N ILE A 33 -6.45 4.63 12.07
CA ILE A 33 -7.49 4.74 13.11
C ILE A 33 -8.36 3.47 13.11
N LEU A 34 -8.77 3.01 11.93
CA LEU A 34 -9.59 1.81 11.82
C LEU A 34 -8.85 0.56 12.32
N SER A 35 -7.58 0.38 11.95
CA SER A 35 -6.78 -0.76 12.40
C SER A 35 -6.61 -0.81 13.93
N THR A 36 -6.47 0.34 14.58
CA THR A 36 -6.39 0.41 16.05
C THR A 36 -7.74 0.15 16.71
N SER A 37 -8.85 0.43 16.03
CA SER A 37 -10.20 0.18 16.56
C SER A 37 -10.60 -1.30 16.48
N LEU A 38 -9.92 -2.09 15.65
CA LEU A 38 -10.17 -3.53 15.48
C LEU A 38 -9.20 -4.41 16.30
N ILE A 39 -8.52 -3.83 17.30
CA ILE A 39 -7.71 -4.59 18.26
C ILE A 39 -8.61 -5.60 19.00
N GLY A 40 -8.29 -6.89 18.89
CA GLY A 40 -9.09 -7.99 19.45
C GLY A 40 -9.68 -8.93 18.40
N PHE A 41 -9.72 -8.52 17.14
CA PHE A 41 -9.99 -9.44 16.03
C PHE A 41 -8.72 -10.23 15.66
N GLN A 42 -8.91 -11.43 15.12
CA GLN A 42 -7.79 -12.18 14.56
C GLN A 42 -7.15 -11.37 13.42
N PHE A 43 -5.83 -11.45 13.32
CA PHE A 43 -5.03 -10.70 12.37
C PHE A 43 -5.56 -10.77 10.93
N ILE A 44 -5.86 -11.98 10.44
CA ILE A 44 -6.35 -12.15 9.07
C ILE A 44 -7.71 -11.48 8.81
N HIS A 45 -8.63 -11.53 9.79
CA HIS A 45 -9.92 -10.86 9.65
C HIS A 45 -9.77 -9.33 9.62
N THR A 46 -8.88 -8.80 10.46
CA THR A 46 -8.57 -7.36 10.48
C THR A 46 -8.03 -6.90 9.13
N ILE A 47 -7.09 -7.65 8.54
CA ILE A 47 -6.54 -7.37 7.21
C ILE A 47 -7.65 -7.38 6.15
N ILE A 48 -8.48 -8.41 6.11
CA ILE A 48 -9.55 -8.53 5.12
C ILE A 48 -10.52 -7.36 5.23
N ILE A 49 -10.96 -7.00 6.44
CA ILE A 49 -11.91 -5.89 6.65
C ILE A 49 -11.31 -4.56 6.20
N ILE A 50 -10.13 -4.21 6.69
CA ILE A 50 -9.50 -2.92 6.39
C ILE A 50 -9.21 -2.78 4.90
N ASN A 51 -8.62 -3.81 4.31
CA ASN A 51 -8.23 -3.75 2.90
C ASN A 51 -9.41 -3.89 1.94
N SER A 52 -10.52 -4.53 2.34
CA SER A 52 -11.78 -4.47 1.57
C SER A 52 -12.32 -3.04 1.50
N LEU A 53 -12.30 -2.31 2.62
CA LEU A 53 -12.69 -0.89 2.64
C LEU A 53 -11.73 -0.04 1.83
N LEU A 54 -10.43 -0.37 1.85
CA LEU A 54 -9.41 0.30 1.05
C LEU A 54 -9.66 0.12 -0.45
N ILE A 55 -9.93 -1.12 -0.89
CA ILE A 55 -10.27 -1.44 -2.29
C ILE A 55 -11.55 -0.71 -2.71
N LEU A 56 -12.58 -0.73 -1.87
CA LEU A 56 -13.83 -0.03 -2.16
C LEU A 56 -13.61 1.48 -2.31
N THR A 57 -12.83 2.08 -1.41
CA THR A 57 -12.51 3.52 -1.47
C THR A 57 -11.71 3.85 -2.73
N ALA A 58 -10.70 3.03 -3.06
CA ALA A 58 -9.93 3.17 -4.29
C ALA A 58 -10.82 3.04 -5.54
N TYR A 59 -11.70 2.05 -5.57
CA TYR A 59 -12.65 1.84 -6.67
C TYR A 59 -13.56 3.07 -6.87
N LEU A 60 -14.17 3.57 -5.77
CA LEU A 60 -15.04 4.75 -5.86
C LEU A 60 -14.27 5.98 -6.32
N PHE A 61 -13.05 6.19 -5.83
CA PHE A 61 -12.19 7.28 -6.27
C PHE A 61 -11.86 7.19 -7.76
N ILE A 62 -11.42 6.03 -8.23
CA ILE A 62 -11.09 5.78 -9.65
C ILE A 62 -12.32 6.02 -10.54
N LYS A 63 -13.47 5.47 -10.15
CA LYS A 63 -14.72 5.60 -10.90
C LYS A 63 -15.21 7.04 -10.97
N ASN A 64 -15.26 7.74 -9.83
CA ASN A 64 -15.76 9.12 -9.77
C ASN A 64 -14.87 10.10 -10.55
N ASN A 65 -13.55 9.89 -10.53
CA ASN A 65 -12.59 10.73 -11.24
C ASN A 65 -12.29 10.21 -12.65
N LYS A 66 -12.96 9.13 -13.12
CA LYS A 66 -12.81 8.54 -14.47
C LYS A 66 -11.35 8.24 -14.82
N ILE A 67 -10.57 7.76 -13.82
CA ILE A 67 -9.14 7.50 -14.01
C ILE A 67 -8.96 6.22 -14.83
N PRO A 68 -8.21 6.25 -15.94
CA PRO A 68 -7.92 5.05 -16.72
C PRO A 68 -7.12 4.04 -15.89
N LEU A 69 -7.54 2.78 -15.88
CA LEU A 69 -6.90 1.71 -15.08
C LEU A 69 -5.41 1.54 -15.39
N LYS A 70 -5.04 1.76 -16.65
CA LYS A 70 -3.64 1.69 -17.12
C LYS A 70 -2.76 2.77 -16.46
N ASP A 71 -3.31 3.95 -16.19
CA ASP A 71 -2.55 5.07 -15.62
C ASP A 71 -2.17 4.83 -14.16
N ILE A 72 -2.96 4.04 -13.46
CA ILE A 72 -2.71 3.61 -12.08
C ILE A 72 -2.01 2.25 -11.99
N GLY A 73 -1.51 1.73 -13.10
CA GLY A 73 -0.70 0.52 -13.13
C GLY A 73 -1.48 -0.81 -13.13
N ILE A 74 -2.80 -0.78 -13.35
CA ILE A 74 -3.57 -2.00 -13.60
C ILE A 74 -3.31 -2.44 -15.04
N SER A 75 -2.18 -3.08 -15.22
CA SER A 75 -1.69 -3.63 -16.49
C SER A 75 -0.75 -4.80 -16.19
N THR A 76 -0.69 -5.78 -17.08
CA THR A 76 0.23 -6.92 -16.92
C THR A 76 1.68 -6.55 -17.17
N GLY A 77 1.93 -5.52 -18.00
CA GLY A 77 3.28 -5.14 -18.39
C GLY A 77 4.04 -6.31 -19.04
N ASN A 78 5.36 -6.36 -18.84
CA ASN A 78 6.17 -7.51 -19.22
C ASN A 78 6.09 -8.59 -18.12
N VAL A 79 5.34 -9.66 -18.37
CA VAL A 79 5.06 -10.71 -17.39
C VAL A 79 6.34 -11.32 -16.80
N LYS A 80 7.38 -11.55 -17.59
CA LYS A 80 8.65 -12.10 -17.09
C LYS A 80 9.27 -11.20 -16.02
N TRP A 81 9.32 -9.90 -16.27
CA TRP A 81 9.79 -8.93 -15.28
C TRP A 81 8.90 -8.89 -14.06
N GLN A 82 7.57 -8.97 -14.23
CA GLN A 82 6.65 -8.97 -13.09
C GLN A 82 6.86 -10.21 -12.19
N LEU A 83 7.11 -11.38 -12.78
CA LEU A 83 7.44 -12.58 -12.01
C LEU A 83 8.77 -12.47 -11.28
N CYS A 84 9.81 -11.90 -11.93
CA CYS A 84 11.09 -11.65 -11.25
C CYS A 84 10.94 -10.67 -10.07
N ILE A 85 10.15 -9.61 -10.25
CA ILE A 85 9.85 -8.65 -9.19
C ILE A 85 9.06 -9.34 -8.07
N GLY A 86 8.02 -10.12 -8.42
CA GLY A 86 7.24 -10.89 -7.45
C GLY A 86 8.11 -11.82 -6.59
N ALA A 87 9.05 -12.52 -7.22
CA ALA A 87 9.98 -13.42 -6.51
C ALA A 87 10.87 -12.70 -5.47
N THR A 88 11.09 -11.39 -5.59
CA THR A 88 11.82 -10.64 -4.56
C THR A 88 11.12 -10.66 -3.21
N GLY A 89 9.79 -10.87 -3.19
CA GLY A 89 8.99 -10.96 -1.98
C GLY A 89 9.46 -12.07 -1.04
N ILE A 90 9.92 -13.20 -1.58
CA ILE A 90 10.46 -14.30 -0.76
C ILE A 90 11.65 -13.83 0.07
N LEU A 91 12.59 -13.10 -0.55
CA LEU A 91 13.76 -12.59 0.16
C LEU A 91 13.39 -11.46 1.13
N LEU A 92 12.52 -10.56 0.70
CA LEU A 92 12.09 -9.42 1.52
C LEU A 92 11.28 -9.90 2.74
N GLY A 93 10.30 -10.80 2.55
CA GLY A 93 9.51 -11.37 3.64
C GLY A 93 10.35 -12.20 4.60
N TYR A 94 11.33 -12.97 4.10
CA TYR A 94 12.27 -13.68 4.98
C TYR A 94 13.13 -12.71 5.81
N THR A 95 13.57 -11.60 5.21
CA THR A 95 14.33 -10.57 5.92
C THR A 95 13.48 -9.91 7.01
N GLU A 96 12.23 -9.56 6.72
CA GLU A 96 11.29 -8.99 7.67
C GLU A 96 10.99 -9.96 8.82
N TYR A 97 10.81 -11.25 8.50
CA TYR A 97 10.65 -12.30 9.51
C TYR A 97 11.84 -12.36 10.49
N ILE A 98 13.07 -12.25 10.00
CA ILE A 98 14.27 -12.21 10.87
C ILE A 98 14.26 -10.94 11.74
N ILE A 99 13.86 -9.79 11.18
CA ILE A 99 13.85 -8.51 11.90
C ILE A 99 12.79 -8.51 13.01
N LEU A 100 11.60 -9.01 12.73
CA LEU A 100 10.49 -9.02 13.68
C LEU A 100 10.66 -10.13 14.74
N GLY A 101 11.22 -11.28 14.36
CA GLY A 101 11.46 -12.39 15.28
C GLY A 101 10.19 -13.07 15.80
N GLU A 102 9.02 -12.73 15.29
CA GLU A 102 7.72 -13.22 15.74
C GLU A 102 6.95 -13.88 14.59
N GLN A 103 6.23 -14.95 14.92
CA GLN A 103 5.29 -15.56 14.01
C GLN A 103 3.94 -14.82 14.11
N ILE A 104 3.62 -14.04 13.09
CA ILE A 104 2.35 -13.30 12.99
C ILE A 104 1.18 -14.27 12.77
N ILE A 105 1.44 -15.34 12.03
CA ILE A 105 0.50 -16.43 11.77
C ILE A 105 1.10 -17.69 12.38
N GLY A 106 0.40 -18.28 13.35
CA GLY A 106 0.85 -19.53 13.98
C GLY A 106 0.94 -20.70 12.98
N GLU A 107 1.21 -21.90 13.47
CA GLU A 107 1.26 -23.10 12.64
C GLU A 107 -0.04 -23.28 11.85
N VAL A 108 0.07 -23.36 10.54
CA VAL A 108 -1.06 -23.56 9.63
C VAL A 108 -0.82 -24.80 8.76
N ILE A 109 -1.89 -25.56 8.51
CA ILE A 109 -1.84 -26.67 7.55
C ILE A 109 -1.75 -26.11 6.11
N PHE A 110 -1.16 -26.89 5.21
CA PHE A 110 -0.87 -26.46 3.83
C PHE A 110 -2.06 -25.80 3.07
N PRO A 111 -3.29 -26.34 3.12
CA PRO A 111 -4.42 -25.67 2.46
C PRO A 111 -4.72 -24.28 3.04
N THR A 112 -4.62 -24.10 4.35
CA THR A 112 -4.81 -22.82 5.03
C THR A 112 -3.69 -21.85 4.69
N PHE A 113 -2.46 -22.32 4.59
CA PHE A 113 -1.33 -21.51 4.12
C PHE A 113 -1.58 -20.92 2.73
N ILE A 114 -2.05 -21.73 1.77
CA ILE A 114 -2.38 -21.25 0.42
C ILE A 114 -3.49 -20.19 0.47
N ALA A 115 -4.55 -20.43 1.25
CA ALA A 115 -5.66 -19.48 1.39
C ALA A 115 -5.19 -18.15 2.00
N TYR A 116 -4.34 -18.20 3.01
CA TYR A 116 -3.78 -17.00 3.66
C TYR A 116 -2.83 -16.25 2.73
N SER A 117 -1.97 -16.94 2.00
CA SER A 117 -1.08 -16.33 1.00
C SER A 117 -1.87 -15.61 -0.08
N PHE A 118 -2.95 -16.21 -0.57
CA PHE A 118 -3.84 -15.56 -1.53
C PHE A 118 -4.56 -14.34 -0.93
N ALA A 119 -5.03 -14.45 0.32
CA ALA A 119 -5.67 -13.35 1.02
C ALA A 119 -4.68 -12.18 1.24
N LEU A 120 -3.45 -12.46 1.65
CA LEU A 120 -2.40 -11.45 1.83
C LEU A 120 -2.02 -10.80 0.50
N PHE A 121 -1.89 -11.59 -0.58
CA PHE A 121 -1.66 -11.04 -1.91
C PHE A 121 -2.75 -10.05 -2.33
N LEU A 122 -4.02 -10.42 -2.19
CA LEU A 122 -5.14 -9.61 -2.64
C LEU A 122 -5.42 -8.43 -1.69
N PHE A 123 -5.51 -8.71 -0.39
CA PHE A 123 -5.96 -7.73 0.60
C PHE A 123 -4.83 -6.91 1.22
N THR A 124 -3.57 -7.32 1.11
CA THR A 124 -2.43 -6.51 1.53
C THR A 124 -1.64 -6.05 0.31
N GLY A 125 -1.03 -6.96 -0.40
CA GLY A 125 -0.15 -6.65 -1.52
C GLY A 125 -0.82 -5.80 -2.60
N PHE A 126 -1.96 -6.24 -3.14
CA PHE A 126 -2.60 -5.49 -4.22
C PHE A 126 -3.28 -4.21 -3.73
N SER A 127 -4.02 -4.26 -2.63
CA SER A 127 -4.81 -3.11 -2.18
C SER A 127 -3.95 -1.92 -1.77
N GLU A 128 -2.88 -2.18 -1.03
CA GLU A 128 -1.96 -1.14 -0.58
C GLU A 128 -1.14 -0.59 -1.73
N GLU A 129 -0.62 -1.44 -2.63
CA GLU A 129 0.09 -0.97 -3.81
C GLU A 129 -0.81 -0.15 -4.75
N LEU A 130 -2.08 -0.54 -4.90
CA LEU A 130 -3.05 0.24 -5.67
C LEU A 130 -3.20 1.66 -5.13
N VAL A 131 -3.36 1.80 -3.81
CA VAL A 131 -3.54 3.11 -3.20
C VAL A 131 -2.24 3.92 -3.19
N PHE A 132 -1.16 3.35 -2.66
CA PHE A 132 0.08 4.10 -2.47
C PHE A 132 0.81 4.37 -3.79
N ARG A 133 0.94 3.39 -4.68
CA ARG A 133 1.69 3.53 -5.95
C ARG A 133 0.76 3.88 -7.10
N GLY A 134 -0.36 3.17 -7.24
CA GLY A 134 -1.32 3.41 -8.29
C GLY A 134 -1.93 4.80 -8.20
N ILE A 135 -2.44 5.18 -7.04
CA ILE A 135 -3.19 6.44 -6.90
C ILE A 135 -2.32 7.56 -6.33
N ILE A 136 -1.80 7.43 -5.10
CA ILE A 136 -1.11 8.54 -4.41
C ILE A 136 0.16 8.93 -5.17
N LEU A 137 1.07 8.01 -5.42
CA LEU A 137 2.34 8.31 -6.09
C LEU A 137 2.12 8.83 -7.51
N THR A 138 1.16 8.24 -8.25
CA THR A 138 0.86 8.65 -9.62
C THR A 138 0.36 10.08 -9.69
N ASN A 139 -0.49 10.51 -8.76
CA ASN A 139 -1.01 11.87 -8.74
C ASN A 139 0.01 12.86 -8.14
N LEU A 140 0.66 12.48 -7.04
CA LEU A 140 1.57 13.38 -6.35
C LEU A 140 2.82 13.73 -7.16
N LYS A 141 3.32 12.80 -8.03
CA LYS A 141 4.48 13.07 -8.89
C LYS A 141 4.27 14.23 -9.87
N SER A 142 3.02 14.52 -10.26
CA SER A 142 2.70 15.66 -11.12
C SER A 142 2.70 17.00 -10.38
N VAL A 143 2.53 16.97 -9.05
CA VAL A 143 2.43 18.15 -8.20
C VAL A 143 3.80 18.57 -7.64
N ILE A 144 4.53 17.62 -7.04
CA ILE A 144 5.80 17.90 -6.35
C ILE A 144 7.03 17.31 -7.05
N GLY A 145 6.83 16.67 -8.21
CA GLY A 145 7.89 16.01 -8.94
C GLY A 145 8.16 14.58 -8.49
N ARG A 146 8.75 13.81 -9.42
CA ARG A 146 8.87 12.34 -9.30
C ARG A 146 9.63 11.89 -8.05
N ASN A 147 10.79 12.48 -7.78
CA ASN A 147 11.68 12.03 -6.71
C ASN A 147 11.11 12.40 -5.33
N TYR A 148 10.59 13.61 -5.20
CA TYR A 148 9.95 14.05 -3.95
C TYR A 148 8.70 13.24 -3.65
N ALA A 149 7.87 12.95 -4.65
CA ALA A 149 6.69 12.11 -4.49
C ALA A 149 7.06 10.69 -4.07
N LEU A 150 8.11 10.10 -4.66
CA LEU A 150 8.60 8.77 -4.30
C LEU A 150 9.02 8.72 -2.82
N VAL A 151 9.85 9.66 -2.38
CA VAL A 151 10.30 9.69 -0.97
C VAL A 151 9.14 9.96 -0.02
N PHE A 152 8.28 10.92 -0.34
CA PHE A 152 7.13 11.27 0.50
C PHE A 152 6.16 10.08 0.67
N VAL A 153 5.78 9.41 -0.42
CA VAL A 153 4.85 8.26 -0.35
C VAL A 153 5.50 7.09 0.40
N SER A 154 6.81 6.89 0.24
CA SER A 154 7.53 5.86 1.00
C SER A 154 7.56 6.18 2.50
N LEU A 155 7.76 7.43 2.89
CA LEU A 155 7.68 7.86 4.30
C LEU A 155 6.27 7.65 4.87
N VAL A 156 5.24 8.06 4.15
CA VAL A 156 3.84 7.86 4.60
C VAL A 156 3.54 6.38 4.78
N PHE A 157 3.96 5.54 3.82
CA PHE A 157 3.81 4.09 3.91
C PHE A 157 4.53 3.52 5.15
N THR A 158 5.77 3.94 5.37
CA THR A 158 6.59 3.51 6.52
C THR A 158 5.94 3.87 7.86
N VAL A 159 5.37 5.09 7.97
CA VAL A 159 4.67 5.51 9.19
C VAL A 159 3.47 4.60 9.51
N MET A 160 2.85 3.99 8.50
CA MET A 160 1.78 3.00 8.73
C MET A 160 2.27 1.73 9.45
N HIS A 161 3.58 1.43 9.40
CA HIS A 161 4.19 0.25 10.02
C HIS A 161 4.71 0.49 11.45
N ILE A 162 4.57 1.71 11.97
CA ILE A 162 5.06 2.09 13.31
C ILE A 162 4.43 1.25 14.45
N ILE A 163 3.34 0.53 14.16
CA ILE A 163 2.65 -0.34 15.11
C ILE A 163 3.55 -1.49 15.61
N TRP A 164 4.45 -1.97 14.78
CA TRP A 164 5.37 -3.06 15.11
C TRP A 164 6.41 -2.64 16.15
N LYS A 165 6.55 -1.33 16.41
CA LYS A 165 7.44 -0.75 17.43
C LYS A 165 8.89 -1.22 17.30
N ASN A 166 9.30 -1.67 16.13
CA ASN A 166 10.65 -2.14 15.83
C ASN A 166 11.35 -1.12 14.91
N PRO A 167 12.37 -0.40 15.37
CA PRO A 167 13.07 0.61 14.57
C PRO A 167 13.77 0.03 13.32
N LEU A 168 14.27 -1.22 13.40
CA LEU A 168 14.89 -1.88 12.25
C LEU A 168 13.85 -2.22 11.18
N ASP A 169 12.66 -2.64 11.60
CA ASP A 169 11.54 -2.88 10.70
C ASP A 169 11.10 -1.59 10.00
N ILE A 170 10.97 -0.50 10.73
CA ILE A 170 10.63 0.81 10.15
C ILE A 170 11.66 1.23 9.08
N LEU A 171 12.95 1.05 9.35
CA LEU A 171 14.00 1.34 8.40
C LEU A 171 13.94 0.41 7.18
N PHE A 172 13.74 -0.89 7.41
CA PHE A 172 13.59 -1.88 6.35
C PHE A 172 12.40 -1.57 5.45
N VAL A 173 11.21 -1.35 6.02
CA VAL A 173 9.99 -1.00 5.30
C VAL A 173 10.16 0.28 4.48
N PHE A 174 10.91 1.27 4.97
CA PHE A 174 11.20 2.47 4.19
C PHE A 174 11.97 2.15 2.89
N PHE A 175 13.00 1.32 2.96
CA PHE A 175 13.76 0.93 1.78
C PHE A 175 12.95 0.05 0.82
N VAL A 176 12.14 -0.87 1.36
CA VAL A 176 11.19 -1.68 0.55
C VAL A 176 10.18 -0.77 -0.15
N ALA A 177 9.64 0.23 0.57
CA ALA A 177 8.69 1.19 0.01
C ALA A 177 9.31 2.03 -1.13
N LEU A 178 10.56 2.46 -0.98
CA LEU A 178 11.32 3.13 -2.05
C LEU A 178 11.54 2.21 -3.25
N PHE A 179 11.91 0.96 -3.01
CA PHE A 179 12.11 -0.03 -4.06
C PHE A 179 10.83 -0.27 -4.85
N TYR A 180 9.70 -0.55 -4.19
CA TYR A 180 8.41 -0.76 -4.88
C TYR A 180 7.96 0.50 -5.64
N GLY A 181 8.10 1.68 -5.05
CA GLY A 181 7.77 2.92 -5.72
C GLY A 181 8.65 3.16 -6.97
N TYR A 182 9.95 2.91 -6.87
CA TYR A 182 10.87 3.02 -8.01
C TYR A 182 10.53 2.02 -9.12
N VAL A 183 10.31 0.76 -8.77
CA VAL A 183 9.92 -0.31 -9.71
C VAL A 183 8.61 0.04 -10.40
N PHE A 184 7.61 0.49 -9.66
CA PHE A 184 6.34 0.95 -10.21
C PHE A 184 6.51 2.10 -11.21
N LEU A 185 7.32 3.11 -10.87
CA LEU A 185 7.59 4.24 -11.76
C LEU A 185 8.29 3.82 -13.07
N LYS A 186 9.02 2.72 -13.06
CA LYS A 186 9.70 2.14 -14.25
C LYS A 186 8.79 1.22 -15.05
N THR A 187 8.07 0.32 -14.39
CA THR A 187 7.29 -0.75 -15.06
C THR A 187 5.88 -0.33 -15.42
N LYS A 188 5.32 0.68 -14.72
CA LYS A 188 3.92 1.09 -14.84
C LYS A 188 2.93 -0.08 -14.63
N SER A 189 3.31 -1.04 -13.78
CA SER A 189 2.48 -2.18 -13.42
C SER A 189 2.55 -2.44 -11.92
N LEU A 190 1.38 -2.70 -11.32
CA LEU A 190 1.25 -3.10 -9.92
C LEU A 190 1.53 -4.58 -9.71
N LEU A 191 1.43 -5.41 -10.74
CA LEU A 191 1.39 -6.87 -10.62
C LEU A 191 2.58 -7.43 -9.84
N GLY A 192 3.80 -7.14 -10.27
CA GLY A 192 5.01 -7.70 -9.65
C GLY A 192 5.23 -7.19 -8.22
N ILE A 193 5.03 -5.90 -7.97
CA ILE A 193 5.19 -5.33 -6.63
C ILE A 193 4.09 -5.81 -5.67
N SER A 194 2.85 -6.02 -6.15
CA SER A 194 1.78 -6.61 -5.34
C SER A 194 2.07 -8.08 -4.99
N MET A 195 2.61 -8.85 -5.94
CA MET A 195 3.06 -10.22 -5.67
C MET A 195 4.19 -10.24 -4.64
N SER A 196 5.18 -9.37 -4.80
CA SER A 196 6.31 -9.27 -3.87
C SER A 196 5.88 -8.85 -2.47
N HIS A 197 4.91 -7.94 -2.37
CA HIS A 197 4.40 -7.44 -1.09
C HIS A 197 3.50 -8.47 -0.37
N GLY A 198 2.78 -9.30 -1.12
CA GLY A 198 1.88 -10.30 -0.54
C GLY A 198 2.53 -11.64 -0.19
N LEU A 199 3.82 -11.85 -0.54
CA LEU A 199 4.61 -13.04 -0.21
C LEU A 199 5.42 -12.86 1.05
#